data_939b3ec20ca0a94e0a112c12ed4b75c9
#
_entry.id   939b3ec20ca0a94e0a112c12ed4b75c9
#
_cell.length_a   1.000
_cell.length_b   1.000
_cell.length_c   1.000
_cell.angle_alpha   90.00
_cell.angle_beta   90.00
_cell.angle_gamma   90.00
#
_symmetry.space_group_name_H-M   'P 1'
#
loop_
_entity.id
_entity.type
_entity.pdbx_description
1 polymer ?
#
loop_
_entity_poly.entity_id
_entity_poly.type
_entity_poly.pdbx_seq_one_letter_code
_entity_poly.pdbx_strand_id
1 'polypeptide(L)'
;MRKIILAAALASIAFSASAQNSASPVGKWKTLDDESGKAMTITEVYEVKNGTLAAKITENLGLPATCGECSGQYKGKPFVGIVTLSNLKANKDGSWSGSGYKPSDDRKFNAKSVKLVDGGNKLEVKGCVAFICKTATWVRVH
;
A
#
# COMPACT_ATOMS: atom_id res chain seq x y z
N MET A 1 45.41 -39.21 -38.51
CA MET A 1 43.98 -38.93 -38.30
C MET A 1 43.82 -37.97 -37.11
N ARG A 2 43.46 -36.76 -37.36
CA ARG A 2 43.22 -35.77 -36.32
C ARG A 2 41.74 -35.71 -36.04
N LYS A 3 41.31 -36.10 -34.84
CA LYS A 3 39.95 -35.97 -34.38
C LYS A 3 39.75 -34.55 -33.85
N ILE A 4 38.93 -33.75 -34.54
CA ILE A 4 38.52 -32.43 -34.09
C ILE A 4 37.29 -32.67 -33.16
N ILE A 5 37.49 -32.34 -31.87
CA ILE A 5 36.38 -32.32 -30.92
C ILE A 5 35.82 -30.92 -30.95
N LEU A 6 34.63 -30.79 -31.52
CA LEU A 6 33.83 -29.55 -31.38
C LEU A 6 33.24 -29.53 -29.98
N ALA A 7 33.73 -28.64 -29.14
CA ALA A 7 33.07 -28.31 -27.87
C ALA A 7 31.94 -27.33 -28.17
N ALA A 8 30.71 -27.79 -28.10
CA ALA A 8 29.54 -26.93 -28.14
C ALA A 8 29.42 -26.22 -26.80
N ALA A 9 29.73 -24.94 -26.77
CA ALA A 9 29.48 -24.08 -25.63
C ALA A 9 27.96 -23.78 -25.58
N LEU A 10 27.27 -24.42 -24.65
CA LEU A 10 25.89 -24.07 -24.29
C LEU A 10 25.92 -22.76 -23.48
N ALA A 11 25.63 -21.67 -24.16
CA ALA A 11 25.39 -20.39 -23.50
C ALA A 11 24.05 -20.46 -22.75
N SER A 12 24.13 -20.66 -21.44
CA SER A 12 22.98 -20.54 -20.54
C SER A 12 22.57 -19.07 -20.46
N ILE A 13 21.51 -18.70 -21.17
CA ILE A 13 20.90 -17.40 -21.01
C ILE A 13 20.18 -17.42 -19.67
N ALA A 14 20.78 -16.85 -18.65
CA ALA A 14 20.12 -16.61 -17.39
C ALA A 14 19.09 -15.49 -17.62
N PHE A 15 17.82 -15.86 -17.74
CA PHE A 15 16.72 -14.91 -17.63
C PHE A 15 16.70 -14.41 -16.18
N SER A 16 17.26 -13.25 -15.95
CA SER A 16 17.02 -12.51 -14.70
C SER A 16 15.57 -12.06 -14.75
N ALA A 17 14.68 -12.87 -14.20
CA ALA A 17 13.33 -12.41 -13.89
C ALA A 17 13.51 -11.25 -12.89
N SER A 18 13.27 -10.02 -13.33
CA SER A 18 13.14 -8.90 -12.42
C SER A 18 11.92 -9.19 -11.54
N ALA A 19 12.19 -9.71 -10.34
CA ALA A 19 11.15 -9.89 -9.35
C ALA A 19 10.56 -8.52 -9.07
N GLN A 20 9.34 -8.27 -9.54
CA GLN A 20 8.55 -7.16 -9.04
C GLN A 20 8.56 -7.32 -7.52
N ASN A 21 8.89 -6.23 -6.79
CA ASN A 21 9.10 -6.30 -5.35
C ASN A 21 7.75 -6.44 -4.63
N SER A 22 7.09 -7.60 -4.82
CA SER A 22 5.84 -7.97 -4.16
C SER A 22 5.98 -8.10 -2.65
N ALA A 23 7.23 -8.03 -2.14
CA ALA A 23 7.52 -8.10 -0.71
C ALA A 23 7.39 -6.75 0.01
N SER A 24 7.24 -5.64 -0.72
CA SER A 24 7.08 -4.30 -0.15
C SER A 24 5.66 -3.80 -0.28
N PRO A 25 5.10 -3.11 0.75
CA PRO A 25 3.83 -2.42 0.63
C PRO A 25 3.89 -1.17 -0.25
N VAL A 26 5.07 -0.71 -0.65
CA VAL A 26 5.23 0.42 -1.56
C VAL A 26 4.55 0.13 -2.90
N GLY A 27 3.75 1.08 -3.36
CA GLY A 27 2.99 0.96 -4.60
C GLY A 27 1.61 1.54 -4.50
N LYS A 28 0.79 1.27 -5.50
CA LYS A 28 -0.59 1.78 -5.58
C LYS A 28 -1.59 0.71 -5.17
N TRP A 29 -2.58 1.14 -4.44
CA TRP A 29 -3.59 0.29 -3.84
C TRP A 29 -4.98 0.87 -4.05
N LYS A 30 -5.91 0.01 -4.42
CA LYS A 30 -7.32 0.35 -4.48
C LYS A 30 -7.93 0.13 -3.09
N THR A 31 -8.50 1.17 -2.51
CA THR A 31 -9.26 1.05 -1.28
C THR A 31 -10.74 0.81 -1.59
N LEU A 32 -11.39 0.02 -0.77
CA LEU A 32 -12.76 -0.40 -0.95
C LEU A 32 -13.62 0.13 0.20
N ASP A 33 -14.89 0.40 -0.11
CA ASP A 33 -15.89 0.67 0.92
C ASP A 33 -16.20 -0.61 1.69
N ASP A 34 -16.23 -0.52 3.01
CA ASP A 34 -16.40 -1.68 3.90
C ASP A 34 -17.76 -2.36 3.74
N GLU A 35 -18.80 -1.62 3.40
CA GLU A 35 -20.16 -2.14 3.29
C GLU A 35 -20.49 -2.61 1.87
N SER A 36 -20.19 -1.77 0.87
CA SER A 36 -20.58 -2.03 -0.52
C SER A 36 -19.53 -2.77 -1.33
N GLY A 37 -18.26 -2.76 -0.87
CA GLY A 37 -17.14 -3.29 -1.63
C GLY A 37 -16.74 -2.46 -2.84
N LYS A 38 -17.35 -1.29 -3.04
CA LYS A 38 -17.03 -0.40 -4.17
C LYS A 38 -15.66 0.24 -3.98
N ALA A 39 -14.97 0.43 -5.09
CA ALA A 39 -13.69 1.15 -5.10
C ALA A 39 -13.89 2.61 -4.74
N MET A 40 -13.14 3.10 -3.75
CA MET A 40 -13.26 4.45 -3.23
C MET A 40 -12.10 5.34 -3.65
N THR A 41 -10.87 4.83 -3.56
CA THR A 41 -9.67 5.60 -3.92
C THR A 41 -8.60 4.71 -4.52
N ILE A 42 -7.67 5.33 -5.24
CA ILE A 42 -6.32 4.80 -5.39
C ILE A 42 -5.44 5.54 -4.39
N THR A 43 -4.76 4.79 -3.57
CA THR A 43 -3.86 5.27 -2.52
C THR A 43 -2.46 4.75 -2.78
N GLU A 44 -1.47 5.62 -2.73
CA GLU A 44 -0.07 5.26 -2.94
C GLU A 44 0.66 5.17 -1.61
N VAL A 45 1.27 4.01 -1.35
CA VAL A 45 2.21 3.83 -0.26
C VAL A 45 3.61 4.15 -0.80
N TYR A 46 4.32 5.04 -0.11
CA TYR A 46 5.64 5.53 -0.53
C TYR A 46 6.60 5.64 0.64
N GLU A 47 7.87 5.61 0.33
CA GLU A 47 8.94 5.75 1.32
C GLU A 47 9.23 7.23 1.59
N VAL A 48 9.41 7.57 2.87
CA VAL A 48 9.78 8.89 3.35
C VAL A 48 11.27 8.89 3.70
N LYS A 49 11.91 10.05 3.71
CA LYS A 49 13.37 10.22 3.86
C LYS A 49 14.00 9.50 5.06
N ASN A 50 13.25 9.28 6.14
CA ASN A 50 13.75 8.60 7.35
C ASN A 50 13.57 7.08 7.32
N GLY A 51 13.21 6.49 6.18
CA GLY A 51 12.98 5.06 6.03
C GLY A 51 11.59 4.58 6.48
N THR A 52 10.73 5.48 6.98
CA THR A 52 9.34 5.14 7.26
C THR A 52 8.51 5.18 5.98
N LEU A 53 7.32 4.57 6.03
CA LEU A 53 6.36 4.63 4.93
C LEU A 53 5.20 5.55 5.28
N ALA A 54 4.60 6.11 4.26
CA ALA A 54 3.36 6.87 4.33
C ALA A 54 2.44 6.47 3.18
N ALA A 55 1.18 6.86 3.25
CA ALA A 55 0.23 6.64 2.17
C ALA A 55 -0.59 7.89 1.93
N LYS A 56 -0.85 8.20 0.66
CA LYS A 56 -1.68 9.34 0.25
C LYS A 56 -2.65 8.93 -0.84
N ILE A 57 -3.81 9.56 -0.86
CA ILE A 57 -4.79 9.37 -1.93
C ILE A 57 -4.27 10.04 -3.19
N THR A 58 -4.17 9.30 -4.29
CA THR A 58 -3.74 9.80 -5.59
C THR A 58 -4.88 9.91 -6.59
N GLU A 59 -5.99 9.17 -6.36
CA GLU A 59 -7.15 9.20 -7.23
C GLU A 59 -8.43 8.98 -6.43
N ASN A 60 -9.45 9.77 -6.72
CA ASN A 60 -10.78 9.63 -6.14
C ASN A 60 -11.67 8.84 -7.12
N LEU A 61 -12.19 7.70 -6.67
CA LEU A 61 -13.03 6.82 -7.48
C LEU A 61 -14.51 6.88 -7.09
N GLY A 62 -14.81 7.16 -5.82
CA GLY A 62 -16.18 7.08 -5.32
C GLY A 62 -16.52 8.02 -4.16
N LEU A 63 -15.58 8.88 -3.74
CA LEU A 63 -15.81 9.87 -2.71
C LEU A 63 -16.33 11.19 -3.31
N PRO A 64 -16.96 12.07 -2.52
CA PRO A 64 -17.22 13.45 -2.94
C PRO A 64 -15.95 14.14 -3.45
N ALA A 65 -16.10 15.19 -4.24
CA ALA A 65 -14.95 15.92 -4.78
C ALA A 65 -14.06 16.52 -3.69
N THR A 66 -14.67 17.01 -2.61
CA THR A 66 -13.99 17.64 -1.49
C THR A 66 -14.39 17.02 -0.17
N CYS A 67 -13.50 17.09 0.82
CA CYS A 67 -13.73 16.54 2.15
C CYS A 67 -14.44 17.57 3.04
N GLY A 68 -15.77 17.55 3.03
CA GLY A 68 -16.58 18.39 3.91
C GLY A 68 -16.51 18.00 5.38
N GLU A 69 -16.32 16.70 5.66
CA GLU A 69 -16.26 16.14 7.01
C GLU A 69 -14.86 16.29 7.66
N CYS A 70 -13.83 16.57 6.87
CA CYS A 70 -12.48 16.75 7.39
C CYS A 70 -12.37 17.96 8.30
N SER A 71 -11.50 17.87 9.30
CA SER A 71 -11.09 18.99 10.13
C SER A 71 -9.68 19.49 9.75
N GLY A 72 -9.30 20.67 10.28
CA GLY A 72 -7.96 21.21 10.12
C GLY A 72 -7.60 21.50 8.67
N GLN A 73 -6.38 21.16 8.30
CA GLN A 73 -5.81 21.48 7.00
C GLN A 73 -6.54 20.87 5.80
N TYR A 74 -7.29 19.79 6.01
CA TYR A 74 -8.00 19.08 4.94
C TYR A 74 -9.45 19.49 4.74
N LYS A 75 -9.99 20.34 5.62
CA LYS A 75 -11.39 20.78 5.54
C LYS A 75 -11.68 21.46 4.20
N GLY A 76 -12.64 20.95 3.47
CA GLY A 76 -13.06 21.48 2.17
C GLY A 76 -12.04 21.27 1.06
N LYS A 77 -10.97 20.55 1.30
CA LYS A 77 -9.94 20.23 0.29
C LYS A 77 -10.33 18.99 -0.51
N PRO A 78 -9.80 18.81 -1.72
CA PRO A 78 -9.95 17.55 -2.45
C PRO A 78 -9.42 16.38 -1.63
N PHE A 79 -10.03 15.21 -1.80
CA PHE A 79 -9.51 13.98 -1.18
C PHE A 79 -8.14 13.59 -1.74
N VAL A 80 -7.89 13.87 -3.00
CA VAL A 80 -6.57 13.64 -3.62
C VAL A 80 -5.52 14.50 -2.90
N GLY A 81 -4.45 13.83 -2.45
CA GLY A 81 -3.36 14.46 -1.72
C GLY A 81 -3.45 14.29 -0.20
N ILE A 82 -4.59 13.82 0.33
CA ILE A 82 -4.72 13.55 1.78
C ILE A 82 -3.84 12.37 2.16
N VAL A 83 -3.01 12.56 3.19
CA VAL A 83 -2.19 11.51 3.78
C VAL A 83 -3.07 10.68 4.72
N THR A 84 -3.20 9.39 4.42
CA THR A 84 -4.05 8.46 5.18
C THR A 84 -3.28 7.56 6.12
N LEU A 85 -2.02 7.27 5.82
CA LEU A 85 -1.11 6.55 6.71
C LEU A 85 0.20 7.33 6.82
N SER A 86 0.78 7.37 8.01
CA SER A 86 2.04 8.07 8.27
C SER A 86 2.87 7.37 9.33
N ASN A 87 4.16 7.65 9.31
CA ASN A 87 5.12 7.11 10.29
C ASN A 87 5.07 5.58 10.39
N LEU A 88 4.83 4.89 9.28
CA LEU A 88 4.84 3.43 9.27
C LEU A 88 6.27 2.93 9.42
N LYS A 89 6.52 2.21 10.49
CA LYS A 89 7.81 1.56 10.81
C LYS A 89 7.67 0.06 10.66
N ALA A 90 8.72 -0.57 10.12
CA ALA A 90 8.77 -2.01 9.97
C ALA A 90 8.83 -2.70 11.35
N ASN A 91 8.00 -3.71 11.53
CA ASN A 91 8.02 -4.60 12.68
C ASN A 91 8.85 -5.85 12.36
N LYS A 92 9.27 -6.58 13.40
CA LYS A 92 10.06 -7.80 13.25
C LYS A 92 9.33 -8.93 12.52
N ASP A 93 7.99 -8.92 12.55
CA ASP A 93 7.14 -9.93 11.91
C ASP A 93 6.85 -9.65 10.42
N GLY A 94 7.46 -8.61 9.86
CA GLY A 94 7.26 -8.21 8.47
C GLY A 94 6.08 -7.29 8.23
N SER A 95 5.29 -6.96 9.25
CA SER A 95 4.26 -5.92 9.18
C SER A 95 4.85 -4.54 9.42
N TRP A 96 4.01 -3.52 9.23
CA TRP A 96 4.33 -2.13 9.51
C TRP A 96 3.29 -1.55 10.46
N SER A 97 3.67 -0.60 11.27
CA SER A 97 2.74 0.08 12.18
C SER A 97 3.05 1.56 12.28
N GLY A 98 2.03 2.36 12.52
CA GLY A 98 2.12 3.81 12.61
C GLY A 98 0.78 4.46 12.86
N SER A 99 0.54 5.59 12.22
CA SER A 99 -0.67 6.38 12.39
C SER A 99 -1.53 6.35 11.13
N GLY A 100 -2.83 6.44 11.32
CA GLY A 100 -3.80 6.50 10.23
C GLY A 100 -4.79 7.63 10.38
N TYR A 101 -5.39 8.00 9.26
CA TYR A 101 -6.45 8.98 9.17
C TYR A 101 -7.48 8.55 8.13
N LYS A 102 -8.74 8.45 8.53
CA LYS A 102 -9.86 8.15 7.64
C LYS A 102 -10.62 9.45 7.37
N PRO A 103 -10.39 10.10 6.24
CA PRO A 103 -10.96 11.43 5.98
C PRO A 103 -12.47 11.42 5.85
N SER A 104 -13.09 10.36 5.34
CA SER A 104 -14.54 10.26 5.21
C SER A 104 -15.27 10.34 6.55
N ASP A 105 -14.64 9.94 7.64
CA ASP A 105 -15.21 9.96 8.99
C ASP A 105 -14.52 10.99 9.89
N ASP A 106 -13.55 11.74 9.37
CA ASP A 106 -12.68 12.62 10.15
C ASP A 106 -12.09 11.93 11.38
N ARG A 107 -11.59 10.70 11.20
CA ARG A 107 -11.15 9.84 12.30
C ARG A 107 -9.68 9.49 12.19
N LYS A 108 -8.95 9.81 13.26
CA LYS A 108 -7.58 9.31 13.47
C LYS A 108 -7.62 7.94 14.13
N PHE A 109 -6.69 7.08 13.75
CA PHE A 109 -6.55 5.75 14.33
C PHE A 109 -5.10 5.32 14.42
N ASN A 110 -4.82 4.30 15.23
CA ASN A 110 -3.54 3.62 15.22
C ASN A 110 -3.55 2.57 14.12
N ALA A 111 -2.65 2.70 13.16
CA ALA A 111 -2.39 1.65 12.18
C ALA A 111 -1.53 0.58 12.86
N LYS A 112 -2.18 -0.37 13.51
CA LYS A 112 -1.54 -1.37 14.36
C LYS A 112 -0.78 -2.41 13.55
N SER A 113 -1.29 -2.75 12.37
CA SER A 113 -0.65 -3.69 11.46
C SER A 113 -1.03 -3.36 10.03
N VAL A 114 -0.03 -3.14 9.22
CA VAL A 114 -0.15 -3.03 7.77
C VAL A 114 0.71 -4.14 7.20
N LYS A 115 0.11 -5.13 6.54
CA LYS A 115 0.86 -6.28 6.05
C LYS A 115 0.37 -6.78 4.70
N LEU A 116 1.30 -7.26 3.92
CA LEU A 116 1.01 -7.92 2.66
C LEU A 116 0.42 -9.30 2.90
N VAL A 117 -0.61 -9.62 2.15
CA VAL A 117 -1.23 -10.95 2.11
C VAL A 117 -1.48 -11.34 0.65
N ASP A 118 -1.90 -12.55 0.41
CA ASP A 118 -2.21 -13.05 -0.93
C ASP A 118 -1.06 -12.84 -1.92
N GLY A 119 0.14 -13.26 -1.54
CA GLY A 119 1.33 -13.17 -2.39
C GLY A 119 1.74 -11.73 -2.74
N GLY A 120 1.35 -10.75 -1.94
CA GLY A 120 1.61 -9.33 -2.17
C GLY A 120 0.54 -8.60 -2.99
N ASN A 121 -0.55 -9.29 -3.37
CA ASN A 121 -1.65 -8.70 -4.15
C ASN A 121 -2.66 -7.93 -3.30
N LYS A 122 -2.65 -8.16 -2.00
CA LYS A 122 -3.52 -7.48 -1.05
C LYS A 122 -2.72 -6.92 0.11
N LEU A 123 -3.21 -5.83 0.67
CA LEU A 123 -2.66 -5.18 1.85
C LEU A 123 -3.75 -5.12 2.92
N GLU A 124 -3.52 -5.77 4.03
CA GLU A 124 -4.40 -5.66 5.19
C GLU A 124 -3.95 -4.52 6.09
N VAL A 125 -4.86 -3.59 6.34
CA VAL A 125 -4.64 -2.44 7.22
C VAL A 125 -5.53 -2.60 8.44
N LYS A 126 -4.93 -2.94 9.57
CA LYS A 126 -5.62 -3.05 10.85
C LYS A 126 -5.52 -1.72 11.59
N GLY A 127 -6.63 -1.03 11.73
CA GLY A 127 -6.74 0.21 12.47
C GLY A 127 -7.48 0.03 13.80
N CYS A 128 -6.98 0.66 14.84
CA CYS A 128 -7.57 0.62 16.17
C CYS A 128 -7.79 2.01 16.72
N VAL A 129 -8.97 2.22 17.32
CA VAL A 129 -9.28 3.37 18.17
C VAL A 129 -9.59 2.82 19.55
N ALA A 130 -8.71 3.08 20.54
CA ALA A 130 -8.74 2.42 21.84
C ALA A 130 -8.75 0.89 21.66
N PHE A 131 -9.77 0.19 22.17
CA PHE A 131 -9.86 -1.28 22.09
C PHE A 131 -10.59 -1.79 20.84
N ILE A 132 -11.14 -0.89 20.02
CA ILE A 132 -11.92 -1.26 18.86
C ILE A 132 -11.02 -1.26 17.63
N CYS A 133 -10.87 -2.41 17.01
CA CYS A 133 -10.06 -2.59 15.81
C CYS A 133 -10.90 -3.05 14.64
N LYS A 134 -10.57 -2.56 13.44
CA LYS A 134 -11.11 -3.02 12.16
C LYS A 134 -9.98 -3.27 11.20
N THR A 135 -10.14 -4.27 10.34
CA THR A 135 -9.19 -4.57 9.27
C THR A 135 -9.84 -4.26 7.92
N ALA A 136 -9.19 -3.40 7.16
CA ALA A 136 -9.54 -3.15 5.77
C ALA A 136 -8.56 -3.89 4.85
N THR A 137 -9.07 -4.37 3.73
CA THR A 137 -8.25 -5.01 2.70
C THR A 137 -8.16 -4.11 1.49
N TRP A 138 -6.95 -3.71 1.13
CA TRP A 138 -6.67 -2.95 -0.08
C TRP A 138 -6.17 -3.91 -1.16
N VAL A 139 -6.48 -3.62 -2.41
CA VAL A 139 -6.11 -4.46 -3.56
C VAL A 139 -5.04 -3.76 -4.36
N ARG A 140 -3.94 -4.47 -4.65
CA ARG A 140 -2.83 -3.90 -5.43
C ARG A 140 -3.30 -3.53 -6.85
N VAL A 141 -2.89 -2.35 -7.28
CA VAL A 141 -3.07 -1.88 -8.66
C VAL A 141 -1.77 -2.15 -9.43
N HIS A 142 -1.91 -2.83 -10.56
CA HIS A 142 -0.79 -3.16 -11.45
C HIS A 142 -0.70 -2.21 -12.63
#